data_ee6ec08b9b398b9c2e1ccd4c1db98691
#
_entry.id   ee6ec08b9b398b9c2e1ccd4c1db98691
#
_cell.length_a   1.000
_cell.length_b   1.000
_cell.length_c   1.000
_cell.angle_alpha   90.00
_cell.angle_beta   90.00
_cell.angle_gamma   90.00
#
_symmetry.space_group_name_H-M   'P 1'
#
loop_
_entity.id
_entity.type
_entity.pdbx_description
1 polymer ?
#
loop_
_entity_poly.entity_id
_entity_poly.type
_entity_poly.pdbx_seq_one_letter_code
_entity_poly.pdbx_strand_id
1 'polypeptide(L)'
;MIDFFKINKGYVISYIIMCVASVLVFVAFEIDSKIIAYYMGLSLFFLCIPMIIRYFIFKSKLNSNEYVVLDKDSLSLKNKKAYEELEREIIEINSRNQSDLRDLNSYLTLWVHQVKTPLASISLIAERSAESSVELEVQKTEEYISQMINYMKSMERSKDYSFKKVSLEGVVKKTIRKYRLFFIEKNLKLILDVKDIEIVTDPKWFSFVLDQIVFNSLKYTKEGYIRISNSKDLSVVLIEDSGIGIPKEDLPRVTGFGFTGENGREFSNSTGIGLFLVNDILHKLKYDYTIESEVGVGTRFKINLQRRELIEDWEWHYQGWQSQ
;
A
#
# COMPACT_ATOMS: atom_id res chain seq x y z
N MET A 1 -37.94 -20.30 2.64
CA MET A 1 -38.77 -21.53 2.63
C MET A 1 -38.44 -22.44 1.43
N ILE A 2 -38.40 -21.91 0.22
CA ILE A 2 -38.11 -22.69 -1.02
C ILE A 2 -36.74 -23.40 -0.93
N ASP A 3 -35.72 -22.76 -0.39
CA ASP A 3 -34.36 -23.32 -0.28
C ASP A 3 -34.30 -24.47 0.74
N PHE A 4 -35.05 -24.38 1.83
CA PHE A 4 -35.17 -25.46 2.80
C PHE A 4 -35.73 -26.75 2.16
N PHE A 5 -36.75 -26.63 1.32
CA PHE A 5 -37.31 -27.78 0.61
C PHE A 5 -36.36 -28.36 -0.45
N LYS A 6 -35.59 -27.51 -1.13
CA LYS A 6 -34.58 -27.97 -2.08
C LYS A 6 -33.46 -28.80 -1.41
N ILE A 7 -33.01 -28.37 -0.24
CA ILE A 7 -31.97 -29.07 0.55
C ILE A 7 -32.50 -30.43 1.05
N ASN A 8 -33.77 -30.50 1.42
CA ASN A 8 -34.36 -31.75 1.96
C ASN A 8 -35.12 -32.59 0.91
N LYS A 9 -34.96 -32.28 -0.39
CA LYS A 9 -35.66 -32.96 -1.51
C LYS A 9 -35.44 -34.48 -1.48
N GLY A 10 -34.24 -34.97 -1.25
CA GLY A 10 -33.91 -36.39 -1.17
C GLY A 10 -34.68 -37.10 -0.06
N TYR A 11 -34.80 -36.48 1.12
CA TYR A 11 -35.50 -37.04 2.27
C TYR A 11 -37.00 -37.16 2.00
N VAL A 12 -37.61 -36.12 1.38
CA VAL A 12 -39.04 -36.14 1.00
C VAL A 12 -39.31 -37.20 -0.05
N ILE A 13 -38.49 -37.32 -1.08
CA ILE A 13 -38.60 -38.33 -2.13
C ILE A 13 -38.50 -39.75 -1.55
N SER A 14 -37.49 -40.00 -0.69
CA SER A 14 -37.31 -41.30 -0.02
C SER A 14 -38.53 -41.69 0.81
N TYR A 15 -39.14 -40.73 1.54
CA TYR A 15 -40.33 -40.96 2.31
C TYR A 15 -41.54 -41.30 1.41
N ILE A 16 -41.75 -40.61 0.30
CA ILE A 16 -42.81 -40.88 -0.64
C ILE A 16 -42.69 -42.30 -1.21
N ILE A 17 -41.45 -42.71 -1.61
CA ILE A 17 -41.21 -44.07 -2.11
C ILE A 17 -41.57 -45.12 -1.05
N MET A 18 -41.16 -44.88 0.21
CA MET A 18 -41.48 -45.80 1.32
C MET A 18 -42.97 -45.89 1.55
N CYS A 19 -43.73 -44.80 1.52
CA CYS A 19 -45.18 -44.79 1.66
C CYS A 19 -45.86 -45.57 0.52
N VAL A 20 -45.45 -45.35 -0.72
CA VAL A 20 -46.01 -46.08 -1.89
C VAL A 20 -45.72 -47.60 -1.77
N ALA A 21 -44.48 -47.98 -1.41
CA ALA A 21 -44.16 -49.38 -1.19
C ALA A 21 -45.00 -50.03 -0.08
N SER A 22 -45.21 -49.33 1.04
CA SER A 22 -46.01 -49.80 2.15
C SER A 22 -47.48 -50.00 1.75
N VAL A 23 -48.07 -49.07 0.97
CA VAL A 23 -49.45 -49.16 0.48
C VAL A 23 -49.58 -50.38 -0.47
N LEU A 24 -48.62 -50.62 -1.37
CA LEU A 24 -48.60 -51.77 -2.28
C LEU A 24 -48.59 -53.08 -1.49
N VAL A 25 -47.80 -53.19 -0.43
CA VAL A 25 -47.76 -54.35 0.45
C VAL A 25 -49.12 -54.58 1.14
N PHE A 26 -49.70 -53.49 1.72
CA PHE A 26 -50.99 -53.59 2.40
C PHE A 26 -52.18 -54.04 1.46
N VAL A 27 -52.14 -53.52 0.22
CA VAL A 27 -53.14 -53.95 -0.81
C VAL A 27 -52.95 -55.41 -1.19
N ALA A 28 -51.65 -55.85 -1.33
CA ALA A 28 -51.34 -57.25 -1.69
C ALA A 28 -51.77 -58.24 -0.60
N PHE A 29 -51.87 -57.84 0.66
CA PHE A 29 -52.27 -58.67 1.79
C PHE A 29 -53.75 -58.44 2.17
N GLU A 30 -54.54 -57.72 1.35
CA GLU A 30 -55.98 -57.47 1.55
C GLU A 30 -56.26 -56.83 2.92
N ILE A 31 -55.39 -55.95 3.43
CA ILE A 31 -55.56 -55.28 4.73
C ILE A 31 -56.69 -54.25 4.67
N ASP A 32 -57.53 -54.18 5.74
CA ASP A 32 -58.64 -53.22 5.84
C ASP A 32 -58.18 -51.80 5.60
N SER A 33 -58.91 -51.07 4.77
CA SER A 33 -58.65 -49.68 4.39
C SER A 33 -58.50 -48.74 5.59
N LYS A 34 -59.19 -49.02 6.70
CA LYS A 34 -59.13 -48.25 7.96
C LYS A 34 -57.73 -48.38 8.61
N ILE A 35 -57.09 -49.54 8.54
CA ILE A 35 -55.72 -49.77 9.06
C ILE A 35 -54.76 -49.06 8.20
N ILE A 36 -54.91 -49.07 6.88
CA ILE A 36 -54.01 -48.31 5.94
C ILE A 36 -54.10 -46.81 6.23
N ALA A 37 -55.35 -46.27 6.42
CA ALA A 37 -55.54 -44.86 6.73
C ALA A 37 -54.86 -44.45 8.07
N TYR A 38 -54.99 -45.31 9.10
CA TYR A 38 -54.32 -45.09 10.39
C TYR A 38 -52.77 -45.08 10.26
N TYR A 39 -52.22 -46.06 9.54
CA TYR A 39 -50.81 -46.17 9.27
C TYR A 39 -50.24 -44.93 8.52
N MET A 40 -50.97 -44.49 7.48
CA MET A 40 -50.58 -43.30 6.71
C MET A 40 -50.63 -42.05 7.58
N GLY A 41 -51.57 -41.87 8.45
CA GLY A 41 -51.64 -40.76 9.41
C GLY A 41 -50.49 -40.77 10.39
N LEU A 42 -50.15 -41.97 10.94
CA LEU A 42 -49.03 -42.14 11.84
C LEU A 42 -47.68 -41.90 11.17
N SER A 43 -47.52 -42.39 9.93
CA SER A 43 -46.29 -42.19 9.17
C SER A 43 -46.05 -40.72 8.81
N LEU A 44 -47.11 -39.95 8.54
CA LEU A 44 -47.04 -38.51 8.31
C LEU A 44 -46.49 -37.76 9.57
N PHE A 45 -46.94 -38.21 10.76
CA PHE A 45 -46.46 -37.65 12.03
C PHE A 45 -44.92 -37.85 12.18
N PHE A 46 -44.40 -39.03 11.85
CA PHE A 46 -42.99 -39.34 11.86
C PHE A 46 -42.18 -38.58 10.79
N LEU A 47 -42.76 -38.11 9.69
CA LEU A 47 -42.15 -37.22 8.73
C LEU A 47 -42.08 -35.78 9.27
N CYS A 48 -43.18 -35.28 9.85
CA CYS A 48 -43.33 -33.90 10.25
C CYS A 48 -42.35 -33.50 11.36
N ILE A 49 -42.14 -34.38 12.37
CA ILE A 49 -41.23 -34.07 13.51
C ILE A 49 -39.80 -33.78 13.08
N PRO A 50 -39.11 -34.66 12.33
CA PRO A 50 -37.76 -34.39 11.86
C PRO A 50 -37.70 -33.16 10.96
N MET A 51 -38.68 -32.90 10.12
CA MET A 51 -38.75 -31.72 9.26
C MET A 51 -38.87 -30.41 10.08
N ILE A 52 -39.71 -30.41 11.12
CA ILE A 52 -39.82 -29.27 12.05
C ILE A 52 -38.51 -29.03 12.78
N ILE A 53 -37.88 -30.09 13.32
CA ILE A 53 -36.59 -29.95 14.00
C ILE A 53 -35.53 -29.38 13.05
N ARG A 54 -35.43 -29.93 11.83
CA ARG A 54 -34.51 -29.44 10.80
C ARG A 54 -34.80 -27.99 10.40
N TYR A 55 -36.05 -27.59 10.32
CA TYR A 55 -36.44 -26.21 10.05
C TYR A 55 -36.00 -25.26 11.18
N PHE A 56 -36.17 -25.65 12.45
CA PHE A 56 -35.69 -24.84 13.58
C PHE A 56 -34.20 -24.74 13.64
N ILE A 57 -33.48 -25.83 13.37
CA ILE A 57 -31.99 -25.82 13.26
C ILE A 57 -31.54 -24.90 12.12
N PHE A 58 -32.18 -25.01 10.95
CA PHE A 58 -31.91 -24.14 9.80
C PHE A 58 -32.15 -22.66 10.15
N LYS A 59 -33.26 -22.35 10.77
CA LYS A 59 -33.63 -20.99 11.18
C LYS A 59 -32.70 -20.45 12.28
N SER A 60 -32.30 -21.27 13.25
CA SER A 60 -31.34 -20.92 14.29
C SER A 60 -29.95 -20.60 13.69
N LYS A 61 -29.49 -21.40 12.73
CA LYS A 61 -28.26 -21.16 12.01
C LYS A 61 -28.30 -19.91 11.13
N LEU A 62 -29.44 -19.54 10.58
CA LEU A 62 -29.62 -18.31 9.83
C LEU A 62 -29.50 -17.04 10.72
N ASN A 63 -29.94 -17.16 11.99
CA ASN A 63 -29.91 -16.05 12.96
C ASN A 63 -28.61 -15.94 13.73
N SER A 64 -27.81 -16.99 13.82
CA SER A 64 -26.44 -16.90 14.31
C SER A 64 -25.58 -16.39 13.16
N ASN A 65 -24.82 -15.30 13.37
CA ASN A 65 -23.82 -14.78 12.46
C ASN A 65 -22.63 -15.76 12.26
N GLU A 66 -22.77 -17.01 12.63
CA GLU A 66 -21.87 -18.09 12.24
C GLU A 66 -22.13 -18.36 10.76
N TYR A 67 -21.10 -18.10 9.94
CA TYR A 67 -21.09 -18.40 8.52
C TYR A 67 -21.57 -19.83 8.29
N VAL A 68 -22.84 -19.96 7.90
CA VAL A 68 -23.40 -21.24 7.48
C VAL A 68 -22.64 -21.60 6.21
N VAL A 69 -21.71 -22.53 6.30
CA VAL A 69 -21.19 -23.26 5.15
C VAL A 69 -22.38 -24.07 4.63
N LEU A 70 -23.24 -23.41 3.87
CA LEU A 70 -24.25 -24.06 3.07
C LEU A 70 -23.49 -24.96 2.10
N ASP A 71 -23.87 -26.23 2.09
CA ASP A 71 -23.33 -27.24 1.21
C ASP A 71 -23.12 -26.65 -0.20
N LYS A 72 -21.89 -26.72 -0.71
CA LYS A 72 -21.47 -26.07 -1.98
C LYS A 72 -22.41 -26.41 -3.15
N ASP A 73 -23.12 -27.53 -3.05
CA ASP A 73 -24.01 -28.05 -4.11
C ASP A 73 -25.42 -27.41 -4.10
N SER A 74 -25.81 -26.72 -3.04
CA SER A 74 -27.14 -26.14 -2.89
C SER A 74 -27.24 -24.64 -3.24
N LEU A 75 -26.10 -23.97 -3.47
CA LEU A 75 -26.09 -22.57 -3.92
C LEU A 75 -26.43 -22.46 -5.40
N SER A 76 -27.32 -21.53 -5.75
CA SER A 76 -27.54 -21.17 -7.15
C SER A 76 -26.20 -20.74 -7.79
N LEU A 77 -25.97 -21.04 -9.06
CA LEU A 77 -24.72 -20.75 -9.78
C LEU A 77 -24.26 -19.29 -9.63
N LYS A 78 -25.20 -18.37 -9.43
CA LYS A 78 -24.96 -16.93 -9.22
C LYS A 78 -24.38 -16.65 -7.83
N ASN A 79 -24.88 -17.31 -6.77
CA ASN A 79 -24.39 -17.15 -5.41
C ASN A 79 -23.00 -17.83 -5.24
N LYS A 80 -22.76 -18.92 -5.95
CA LYS A 80 -21.46 -19.59 -5.96
C LYS A 80 -20.35 -18.70 -6.54
N LYS A 81 -20.63 -18.03 -7.67
CA LYS A 81 -19.67 -17.08 -8.26
C LYS A 81 -19.37 -15.90 -7.33
N ALA A 82 -20.40 -15.30 -6.74
CA ALA A 82 -20.24 -14.20 -5.79
C ALA A 82 -19.43 -14.62 -4.53
N TYR A 83 -19.63 -15.85 -4.05
CA TYR A 83 -18.86 -16.39 -2.93
C TYR A 83 -17.38 -16.61 -3.30
N GLU A 84 -17.12 -17.18 -4.48
CA GLU A 84 -15.76 -17.39 -4.99
C GLU A 84 -15.01 -16.05 -5.23
N GLU A 85 -15.72 -15.03 -5.70
CA GLU A 85 -15.18 -13.66 -5.85
C GLU A 85 -14.82 -13.05 -4.48
N LEU A 86 -15.71 -13.13 -3.50
CA LEU A 86 -15.47 -12.64 -2.15
C LEU A 86 -14.32 -13.38 -1.45
N GLU A 87 -14.24 -14.69 -1.62
CA GLU A 87 -13.13 -15.50 -1.07
C GLU A 87 -11.79 -15.09 -1.67
N ARG A 88 -11.73 -14.83 -2.98
CA ARG A 88 -10.52 -14.32 -3.65
C ARG A 88 -10.14 -12.94 -3.12
N GLU A 89 -11.10 -12.04 -2.96
CA GLU A 89 -10.86 -10.70 -2.43
C GLU A 89 -10.31 -10.75 -1.00
N ILE A 90 -10.87 -11.61 -0.13
CA ILE A 90 -10.37 -11.81 1.23
C ILE A 90 -8.94 -12.36 1.22
N ILE A 91 -8.63 -13.35 0.37
CA ILE A 91 -7.29 -13.92 0.25
C ILE A 91 -6.31 -12.83 -0.23
N GLU A 92 -6.71 -12.01 -1.21
CA GLU A 92 -5.87 -10.94 -1.73
C GLU A 92 -5.61 -9.85 -0.67
N ILE A 93 -6.64 -9.42 0.07
CA ILE A 93 -6.51 -8.47 1.18
C ILE A 93 -5.58 -9.01 2.27
N ASN A 94 -5.75 -10.27 2.67
CA ASN A 94 -4.90 -10.89 3.68
C ASN A 94 -3.45 -11.03 3.21
N SER A 95 -3.24 -11.40 1.95
CA SER A 95 -1.91 -11.49 1.35
C SER A 95 -1.21 -10.13 1.31
N ARG A 96 -1.92 -9.07 0.91
CA ARG A 96 -1.41 -7.69 0.93
C ARG A 96 -1.06 -7.24 2.34
N ASN A 97 -1.96 -7.46 3.32
CA ASN A 97 -1.71 -7.09 4.70
C ASN A 97 -0.48 -7.81 5.29
N GLN A 98 -0.28 -9.08 4.97
CA GLN A 98 0.91 -9.83 5.40
C GLN A 98 2.19 -9.34 4.73
N SER A 99 2.12 -8.91 3.47
CA SER A 99 3.25 -8.27 2.78
C SER A 99 3.61 -6.95 3.45
N ASP A 100 2.63 -6.08 3.65
CA ASP A 100 2.80 -4.76 4.28
C ASP A 100 3.42 -4.89 5.69
N LEU A 101 2.99 -5.89 6.49
CA LEU A 101 3.57 -6.17 7.81
C LEU A 101 5.02 -6.68 7.74
N ARG A 102 5.36 -7.51 6.76
CA ARG A 102 6.74 -7.98 6.56
C ARG A 102 7.65 -6.83 6.15
N ASP A 103 7.19 -5.98 5.25
CA ASP A 103 7.92 -4.82 4.78
C ASP A 103 8.14 -3.83 5.93
N LEU A 104 7.11 -3.58 6.76
CA LEU A 104 7.22 -2.76 7.96
C LEU A 104 8.25 -3.33 8.95
N ASN A 105 8.22 -4.64 9.24
CA ASN A 105 9.18 -5.26 10.15
C ASN A 105 10.62 -5.21 9.62
N SER A 106 10.80 -5.45 8.32
CA SER A 106 12.11 -5.34 7.67
C SER A 106 12.64 -3.90 7.76
N TYR A 107 11.76 -2.93 7.55
CA TYR A 107 12.08 -1.52 7.66
C TYR A 107 12.47 -1.10 9.08
N LEU A 108 11.69 -1.52 10.08
CA LEU A 108 11.97 -1.24 11.48
C LEU A 108 13.36 -1.75 11.88
N THR A 109 13.72 -2.94 11.42
CA THR A 109 15.03 -3.52 11.70
C THR A 109 16.17 -2.68 11.11
N LEU A 110 16.05 -2.28 9.84
CA LEU A 110 17.02 -1.42 9.19
C LEU A 110 17.11 -0.03 9.86
N TRP A 111 15.96 0.54 10.22
CA TRP A 111 15.87 1.84 10.87
C TRP A 111 16.54 1.85 12.26
N VAL A 112 16.30 0.82 13.08
CA VAL A 112 16.96 0.69 14.39
C VAL A 112 18.48 0.71 14.23
N HIS A 113 19.02 -0.01 13.24
CA HIS A 113 20.46 0.03 12.94
C HIS A 113 20.95 1.42 12.56
N GLN A 114 20.19 2.17 11.78
CA GLN A 114 20.58 3.51 11.34
C GLN A 114 20.57 4.56 12.44
N VAL A 115 19.59 4.48 13.35
CA VAL A 115 19.54 5.38 14.52
C VAL A 115 20.62 5.02 15.53
N LYS A 116 20.93 3.73 15.70
CA LYS A 116 21.97 3.28 16.64
C LYS A 116 23.36 3.81 16.28
N THR A 117 23.68 3.93 14.99
CA THR A 117 25.00 4.38 14.52
C THR A 117 25.33 5.82 14.94
N PRO A 118 24.52 6.85 14.60
CA PRO A 118 24.79 8.22 15.02
C PRO A 118 24.70 8.39 16.55
N LEU A 119 23.82 7.63 17.24
CA LEU A 119 23.78 7.65 18.70
C LEU A 119 25.09 7.16 19.31
N ALA A 120 25.68 6.09 18.76
CA ALA A 120 26.99 5.61 19.18
C ALA A 120 28.09 6.65 18.91
N SER A 121 28.04 7.32 17.75
CA SER A 121 28.94 8.42 17.42
C SER A 121 28.80 9.59 18.38
N ILE A 122 27.57 10.00 18.71
CA ILE A 122 27.31 11.06 19.69
C ILE A 122 27.95 10.71 21.05
N SER A 123 27.77 9.47 21.53
CA SER A 123 28.38 9.02 22.79
C SER A 123 29.91 9.12 22.78
N LEU A 124 30.54 8.71 21.68
CA LEU A 124 32.00 8.78 21.54
C LEU A 124 32.53 10.22 21.43
N ILE A 125 31.80 11.13 20.76
CA ILE A 125 32.16 12.53 20.58
C ILE A 125 31.92 13.30 21.87
N ALA A 126 30.85 13.02 22.61
CA ALA A 126 30.53 13.62 23.91
C ALA A 126 31.70 13.42 24.92
N GLU A 127 32.38 12.26 24.84
CA GLU A 127 33.56 11.99 25.65
C GLU A 127 34.77 12.90 25.26
N ARG A 128 34.79 13.47 24.04
CA ARG A 128 35.90 14.27 23.50
C ARG A 128 35.61 15.77 23.41
N SER A 129 34.48 16.25 23.86
CA SER A 129 34.09 17.69 23.91
C SER A 129 34.09 18.43 22.56
N ALA A 130 33.72 17.74 21.46
CA ALA A 130 33.68 18.33 20.12
C ALA A 130 32.20 18.71 19.73
N GLU A 131 31.75 19.90 20.10
CA GLU A 131 30.36 20.37 19.95
C GLU A 131 29.80 20.33 18.50
N SER A 132 30.57 20.80 17.51
CA SER A 132 30.11 20.88 16.11
C SER A 132 29.83 19.50 15.47
N SER A 133 30.62 18.51 15.85
CA SER A 133 30.47 17.13 15.35
C SER A 133 29.25 16.43 15.99
N VAL A 134 28.88 16.78 17.23
CA VAL A 134 27.68 16.29 17.89
C VAL A 134 26.43 16.80 17.17
N GLU A 135 26.36 18.08 16.83
CA GLU A 135 25.24 18.69 16.13
C GLU A 135 24.93 18.01 14.78
N LEU A 136 25.97 17.64 14.02
CA LEU A 136 25.83 16.92 12.75
C LEU A 136 25.24 15.51 12.95
N GLU A 137 25.71 14.76 13.94
CA GLU A 137 25.19 13.42 14.22
C GLU A 137 23.76 13.45 14.78
N VAL A 138 23.42 14.48 15.57
CA VAL A 138 22.01 14.74 15.97
C VAL A 138 21.15 14.98 14.75
N GLN A 139 21.56 15.84 13.82
CA GLN A 139 20.80 16.13 12.61
C GLN A 139 20.61 14.90 11.70
N LYS A 140 21.61 14.02 11.58
CA LYS A 140 21.47 12.72 10.89
C LYS A 140 20.41 11.84 11.58
N THR A 141 20.42 11.80 12.92
CA THR A 141 19.46 11.02 13.71
C THR A 141 18.04 11.54 13.49
N GLU A 142 17.83 12.85 13.54
CA GLU A 142 16.55 13.49 13.26
C GLU A 142 16.03 13.17 11.85
N GLU A 143 16.92 13.13 10.86
CA GLU A 143 16.57 12.76 9.49
C GLU A 143 16.09 11.31 9.40
N TYR A 144 16.77 10.37 10.03
CA TYR A 144 16.34 8.97 10.06
C TYR A 144 15.01 8.79 10.80
N ILE A 145 14.77 9.51 11.89
CA ILE A 145 13.48 9.52 12.60
C ILE A 145 12.38 10.10 11.70
N SER A 146 12.67 11.20 10.99
CA SER A 146 11.73 11.81 10.04
C SER A 146 11.35 10.87 8.90
N GLN A 147 12.32 10.13 8.35
CA GLN A 147 12.08 9.10 7.33
C GLN A 147 11.12 8.02 7.85
N MET A 148 11.34 7.53 9.08
CA MET A 148 10.47 6.54 9.70
C MET A 148 9.04 7.03 9.88
N ILE A 149 8.86 8.22 10.45
CA ILE A 149 7.54 8.82 10.66
C ILE A 149 6.80 8.99 9.32
N ASN A 150 7.50 9.45 8.28
CA ASN A 150 6.89 9.65 6.98
C ASN A 150 6.61 8.32 6.25
N TYR A 151 7.44 7.29 6.43
CA TYR A 151 7.14 5.95 5.96
C TYR A 151 5.85 5.41 6.59
N MET A 152 5.72 5.44 7.92
CA MET A 152 4.50 5.03 8.62
C MET A 152 3.27 5.80 8.12
N LYS A 153 3.42 7.12 7.96
CA LYS A 153 2.37 7.95 7.38
C LYS A 153 2.06 7.62 5.92
N SER A 154 3.01 7.17 5.11
CA SER A 154 2.77 6.79 3.72
C SER A 154 1.95 5.49 3.59
N MET A 155 1.95 4.64 4.60
CA MET A 155 1.16 3.39 4.66
C MET A 155 -0.30 3.62 5.05
N GLU A 156 -0.66 4.75 5.66
CA GLU A 156 -2.06 5.07 6.00
C GLU A 156 -2.88 5.27 4.72
N ARG A 157 -3.91 4.45 4.52
CA ARG A 157 -4.75 4.41 3.29
C ARG A 157 -5.65 5.64 3.10
N SER A 158 -5.95 6.40 4.17
CA SER A 158 -6.85 7.55 4.14
C SER A 158 -6.11 8.87 4.30
N LYS A 159 -5.28 9.25 3.32
CA LYS A 159 -4.61 10.56 3.37
C LYS A 159 -5.27 11.55 2.45
N ASP A 160 -5.84 12.58 3.05
CA ASP A 160 -6.20 13.80 2.34
C ASP A 160 -4.93 14.61 2.07
N TYR A 161 -4.44 14.57 0.82
CA TYR A 161 -3.40 15.49 0.38
C TYR A 161 -3.95 16.90 0.32
N SER A 162 -3.29 17.85 0.99
CA SER A 162 -3.70 19.25 1.00
C SER A 162 -2.98 20.03 -0.10
N PHE A 163 -3.50 19.99 -1.31
CA PHE A 163 -2.93 20.72 -2.44
C PHE A 163 -3.10 22.22 -2.30
N LYS A 164 -1.98 22.97 -2.41
CA LYS A 164 -1.93 24.42 -2.32
C LYS A 164 -0.95 24.98 -3.35
N LYS A 165 -1.16 26.23 -3.75
CA LYS A 165 -0.15 26.99 -4.46
C LYS A 165 0.98 27.34 -3.53
N VAL A 166 2.21 26.97 -3.87
CA VAL A 166 3.41 27.24 -3.09
C VAL A 166 4.53 27.74 -3.98
N SER A 167 5.38 28.62 -3.47
CA SER A 167 6.60 29.08 -4.12
C SER A 167 7.61 27.93 -4.15
N LEU A 168 8.06 27.52 -5.34
CA LEU A 168 9.11 26.52 -5.51
C LEU A 168 10.40 26.97 -4.86
N GLU A 169 10.80 28.22 -5.09
CA GLU A 169 12.01 28.79 -4.50
C GLU A 169 11.95 28.79 -2.97
N GLY A 170 10.76 29.08 -2.40
CA GLY A 170 10.51 29.07 -0.96
C GLY A 170 10.74 27.69 -0.35
N VAL A 171 10.23 26.62 -1.00
CA VAL A 171 10.41 25.24 -0.54
C VAL A 171 11.87 24.84 -0.65
N VAL A 172 12.54 25.10 -1.79
CA VAL A 172 13.97 24.78 -2.00
C VAL A 172 14.83 25.49 -0.97
N LYS A 173 14.62 26.80 -0.74
CA LYS A 173 15.39 27.55 0.27
C LYS A 173 15.22 26.99 1.67
N LYS A 174 14.01 26.51 2.01
CA LYS A 174 13.74 25.86 3.30
C LYS A 174 14.56 24.57 3.45
N THR A 175 14.54 23.71 2.45
CA THR A 175 15.35 22.47 2.42
C THR A 175 16.84 22.78 2.57
N ILE A 176 17.38 23.73 1.80
CA ILE A 176 18.81 24.07 1.87
C ILE A 176 19.20 24.63 3.26
N ARG A 177 18.36 25.44 3.89
CA ARG A 177 18.64 25.92 5.26
C ARG A 177 18.74 24.77 6.26
N LYS A 178 17.87 23.75 6.12
CA LYS A 178 17.89 22.56 6.97
C LYS A 178 19.23 21.84 6.90
N TYR A 179 19.85 21.74 5.70
CA TYR A 179 21.09 20.99 5.49
C TYR A 179 22.35 21.86 5.46
N ARG A 180 22.27 23.14 5.89
CA ARG A 180 23.42 24.08 5.82
C ARG A 180 24.68 23.52 6.44
N LEU A 181 24.60 22.87 7.59
CA LEU A 181 25.75 22.32 8.31
C LEU A 181 26.47 21.24 7.48
N PHE A 182 25.76 20.39 6.75
CA PHE A 182 26.36 19.39 5.88
C PHE A 182 27.17 20.00 4.75
N PHE A 183 26.69 21.11 4.15
CA PHE A 183 27.43 21.82 3.10
C PHE A 183 28.73 22.42 3.64
N ILE A 184 28.71 22.99 4.84
CA ILE A 184 29.85 23.58 5.50
C ILE A 184 30.87 22.50 5.88
N GLU A 185 30.45 21.47 6.58
CA GLU A 185 31.27 20.37 7.07
C GLU A 185 32.03 19.67 5.92
N LYS A 186 31.29 19.36 4.84
CA LYS A 186 31.88 18.72 3.66
C LYS A 186 32.51 19.65 2.66
N ASN A 187 32.52 20.96 2.92
CA ASN A 187 33.04 21.99 2.01
C ASN A 187 32.48 21.86 0.58
N LEU A 188 31.16 21.55 0.45
CA LEU A 188 30.47 21.39 -0.83
C LEU A 188 30.01 22.73 -1.37
N LYS A 189 30.19 22.96 -2.67
CA LYS A 189 29.69 24.15 -3.35
C LYS A 189 28.21 24.01 -3.61
N LEU A 190 27.37 24.92 -3.09
CA LEU A 190 25.98 25.04 -3.41
C LEU A 190 25.77 25.99 -4.59
N ILE A 191 25.02 25.54 -5.62
CA ILE A 191 24.65 26.37 -6.78
C ILE A 191 23.12 26.38 -6.85
N LEU A 192 22.53 27.56 -6.56
CA LEU A 192 21.08 27.77 -6.63
C LEU A 192 20.75 28.68 -7.82
N ASP A 193 20.05 28.13 -8.80
CA ASP A 193 19.50 28.85 -9.96
C ASP A 193 18.03 28.45 -10.15
N VAL A 194 17.22 28.67 -9.09
CA VAL A 194 15.80 28.36 -9.05
C VAL A 194 15.00 29.66 -9.22
N LYS A 195 14.17 29.70 -10.25
CA LYS A 195 13.22 30.81 -10.44
C LYS A 195 12.03 30.60 -9.51
N ASP A 196 11.53 31.71 -8.98
CA ASP A 196 10.34 31.68 -8.15
C ASP A 196 9.09 31.51 -9.03
N ILE A 197 8.58 30.29 -9.07
CA ILE A 197 7.33 29.92 -9.73
C ILE A 197 6.38 29.30 -8.71
N GLU A 198 5.07 29.51 -8.91
CA GLU A 198 4.04 28.83 -8.13
C GLU A 198 3.80 27.44 -8.70
N ILE A 199 3.82 26.44 -7.81
CA ILE A 199 3.44 25.05 -8.11
C ILE A 199 2.24 24.65 -7.25
N VAL A 200 1.37 23.78 -7.77
CA VAL A 200 0.23 23.23 -7.00
C VAL A 200 0.61 21.88 -6.44
N THR A 201 0.90 21.82 -5.16
CA THR A 201 1.36 20.58 -4.50
C THR A 201 0.93 20.53 -3.03
N ASP A 202 1.12 19.41 -2.37
CA ASP A 202 1.14 19.35 -0.92
C ASP A 202 2.51 19.80 -0.41
N PRO A 203 2.61 20.96 0.28
CA PRO A 203 3.90 21.54 0.64
C PRO A 203 4.71 20.67 1.61
N LYS A 204 4.04 19.89 2.45
CA LYS A 204 4.70 19.00 3.40
C LYS A 204 5.35 17.82 2.68
N TRP A 205 4.61 17.16 1.81
CA TRP A 205 5.09 15.99 1.09
C TRP A 205 6.11 16.35 0.01
N PHE A 206 5.92 17.45 -0.68
CA PHE A 206 6.90 17.93 -1.66
C PHE A 206 8.20 18.38 -1.00
N SER A 207 8.13 19.06 0.18
CA SER A 207 9.35 19.37 0.97
C SER A 207 10.07 18.09 1.38
N PHE A 208 9.35 17.03 1.80
CA PHE A 208 9.97 15.77 2.14
C PHE A 208 10.69 15.13 0.94
N VAL A 209 10.09 15.17 -0.25
CA VAL A 209 10.74 14.69 -1.49
C VAL A 209 12.06 15.42 -1.74
N LEU A 210 12.07 16.77 -1.67
CA LEU A 210 13.27 17.55 -1.84
C LEU A 210 14.31 17.27 -0.75
N ASP A 211 13.88 17.13 0.50
CA ASP A 211 14.76 16.79 1.63
C ASP A 211 15.46 15.45 1.37
N GLN A 212 14.74 14.43 0.91
CA GLN A 212 15.33 13.10 0.62
C GLN A 212 16.33 13.14 -0.54
N ILE A 213 16.01 13.85 -1.63
CA ILE A 213 16.90 13.94 -2.79
C ILE A 213 18.17 14.72 -2.41
N VAL A 214 18.03 15.87 -1.72
CA VAL A 214 19.17 16.68 -1.27
C VAL A 214 20.02 15.92 -0.24
N PHE A 215 19.40 15.22 0.71
CA PHE A 215 20.12 14.41 1.68
C PHE A 215 20.93 13.27 1.02
N ASN A 216 20.35 12.61 0.00
CA ASN A 216 21.07 11.61 -0.78
C ASN A 216 22.26 12.25 -1.54
N SER A 217 22.07 13.39 -2.19
CA SER A 217 23.15 14.13 -2.86
C SER A 217 24.27 14.49 -1.89
N LEU A 218 23.93 14.98 -0.69
CA LEU A 218 24.91 15.26 0.37
C LEU A 218 25.62 14.01 0.87
N LYS A 219 24.90 12.89 0.99
CA LYS A 219 25.45 11.63 1.46
C LYS A 219 26.50 11.08 0.51
N TYR A 220 26.18 11.07 -0.78
CA TYR A 220 27.01 10.42 -1.81
C TYR A 220 28.01 11.36 -2.50
N THR A 221 28.02 12.66 -2.17
CA THR A 221 29.02 13.62 -2.63
C THR A 221 30.07 13.86 -1.53
N LYS A 222 31.32 13.52 -1.81
CA LYS A 222 32.43 13.77 -0.89
C LYS A 222 33.02 15.18 -1.09
N GLU A 223 33.19 15.58 -2.35
CA GLU A 223 33.73 16.88 -2.77
C GLU A 223 33.04 17.34 -4.06
N GLY A 224 33.10 18.64 -4.35
CA GLY A 224 32.50 19.22 -5.55
C GLY A 224 31.27 20.06 -5.26
N TYR A 225 30.11 19.76 -5.92
CA TYR A 225 28.97 20.65 -5.85
C TYR A 225 27.62 19.89 -5.80
N ILE A 226 26.62 20.60 -5.30
CA ILE A 226 25.21 20.27 -5.49
C ILE A 226 24.53 21.49 -6.14
N ARG A 227 23.82 21.27 -7.25
CA ARG A 227 23.11 22.30 -7.99
C ARG A 227 21.62 22.03 -7.94
N ILE A 228 20.82 23.09 -7.70
CA ILE A 228 19.36 23.04 -7.83
C ILE A 228 18.96 24.16 -8.79
N SER A 229 18.25 23.82 -9.86
CA SER A 229 17.87 24.75 -10.92
C SER A 229 16.53 24.38 -11.56
N ASN A 230 15.96 25.27 -12.36
CA ASN A 230 14.85 24.98 -13.25
C ASN A 230 15.36 24.70 -14.67
N SER A 231 14.55 23.94 -15.47
CA SER A 231 14.66 23.93 -16.92
C SER A 231 14.37 25.29 -17.52
N LYS A 232 14.79 25.54 -18.77
CA LYS A 232 14.58 26.83 -19.44
C LYS A 232 13.10 27.23 -19.57
N ASP A 233 12.21 26.24 -19.74
CA ASP A 233 10.77 26.39 -19.83
C ASP A 233 10.08 26.37 -18.45
N LEU A 234 10.84 26.28 -17.37
CA LEU A 234 10.38 26.22 -15.98
C LEU A 234 9.45 25.03 -15.66
N SER A 235 9.36 24.06 -16.55
CA SER A 235 8.50 22.87 -16.38
C SER A 235 9.13 21.79 -15.49
N VAL A 236 10.45 21.83 -15.28
CA VAL A 236 11.22 20.83 -14.55
C VAL A 236 12.08 21.50 -13.48
N VAL A 237 12.09 20.94 -12.27
CA VAL A 237 13.14 21.22 -11.28
C VAL A 237 14.20 20.13 -11.34
N LEU A 238 15.47 20.54 -11.36
CA LEU A 238 16.64 19.68 -11.44
C LEU A 238 17.44 19.77 -10.16
N ILE A 239 17.79 18.63 -9.61
CA ILE A 239 18.73 18.50 -8.49
C ILE A 239 19.90 17.65 -9.01
N GLU A 240 21.10 18.23 -9.04
CA GLU A 240 22.30 17.61 -9.58
C GLU A 240 23.38 17.57 -8.52
N ASP A 241 24.09 16.47 -8.41
CA ASP A 241 25.28 16.33 -7.60
C ASP A 241 26.46 15.82 -8.42
N SER A 242 27.67 16.15 -7.96
CA SER A 242 28.91 15.65 -8.50
C SER A 242 29.44 14.45 -7.69
N GLY A 243 28.56 13.64 -7.16
CA GLY A 243 28.88 12.49 -6.32
C GLY A 243 29.39 11.28 -7.10
N ILE A 244 29.41 10.14 -6.42
CA ILE A 244 29.92 8.88 -6.97
C ILE A 244 29.14 8.35 -8.18
N GLY A 245 27.91 8.84 -8.39
CA GLY A 245 26.98 8.33 -9.40
C GLY A 245 26.40 6.94 -9.09
N ILE A 246 25.54 6.47 -9.99
CA ILE A 246 24.82 5.20 -9.89
C ILE A 246 25.13 4.37 -11.13
N PRO A 247 25.50 3.08 -10.99
CA PRO A 247 25.67 2.18 -12.12
C PRO A 247 24.38 2.05 -12.96
N LYS A 248 24.52 1.94 -14.28
CA LYS A 248 23.37 1.85 -15.20
C LYS A 248 22.45 0.66 -14.90
N GLU A 249 23.02 -0.45 -14.45
CA GLU A 249 22.30 -1.66 -14.03
C GLU A 249 21.46 -1.47 -12.78
N ASP A 250 21.83 -0.55 -11.89
CA ASP A 250 21.11 -0.24 -10.66
C ASP A 250 20.00 0.80 -10.86
N LEU A 251 20.09 1.69 -11.86
CA LEU A 251 19.11 2.75 -12.10
C LEU A 251 17.65 2.29 -12.11
N PRO A 252 17.27 1.17 -12.75
CA PRO A 252 15.89 0.71 -12.72
C PRO A 252 15.40 0.24 -11.35
N ARG A 253 16.33 -0.03 -10.42
CA ARG A 253 16.07 -0.63 -9.11
C ARG A 253 16.22 0.32 -7.93
N VAL A 254 16.86 1.51 -8.15
CA VAL A 254 17.18 2.44 -7.04
C VAL A 254 15.96 2.98 -6.29
N THR A 255 14.78 2.90 -6.88
CA THR A 255 13.52 3.28 -6.25
C THR A 255 12.77 2.08 -5.66
N GLY A 256 13.35 0.88 -5.73
CA GLY A 256 12.81 -0.33 -5.10
C GLY A 256 12.97 -0.30 -3.58
N PHE A 257 12.05 -0.94 -2.87
CA PHE A 257 12.09 -1.02 -1.42
C PHE A 257 13.35 -1.71 -0.91
N GLY A 258 14.09 -1.04 -0.01
CA GLY A 258 15.29 -1.58 0.61
C GLY A 258 16.52 -1.74 -0.33
N PHE A 259 16.46 -1.20 -1.55
CA PHE A 259 17.58 -1.29 -2.47
C PHE A 259 18.70 -0.32 -2.10
N THR A 260 19.92 -0.83 -1.91
CA THR A 260 21.09 -0.04 -1.49
C THR A 260 22.24 -0.02 -2.49
N GLY A 261 22.22 -0.82 -3.56
CA GLY A 261 23.31 -0.96 -4.53
C GLY A 261 24.64 -1.46 -3.90
N GLU A 262 25.66 -1.67 -4.70
CA GLU A 262 27.00 -2.05 -4.18
C GLU A 262 27.64 -0.91 -3.38
N ASN A 263 27.52 0.33 -3.85
CA ASN A 263 28.03 1.52 -3.17
C ASN A 263 27.31 1.76 -1.82
N GLY A 264 26.04 1.39 -1.68
CA GLY A 264 25.31 1.52 -0.42
C GLY A 264 25.81 0.58 0.68
N ARG A 265 26.45 -0.53 0.33
CA ARG A 265 27.07 -1.47 1.28
C ARG A 265 28.41 -0.95 1.80
N GLU A 266 29.20 -0.27 0.99
CA GLU A 266 30.44 0.41 1.43
C GLU A 266 30.15 1.60 2.35
N PHE A 267 29.09 2.37 2.08
CA PHE A 267 28.61 3.45 2.95
C PHE A 267 27.69 2.94 4.05
N SER A 268 27.96 1.82 4.65
CA SER A 268 27.37 0.99 5.75
C SER A 268 26.03 1.43 6.39
N ASN A 269 25.42 2.53 5.98
CA ASN A 269 24.26 3.17 6.61
C ASN A 269 23.16 3.60 5.63
N SER A 270 22.86 2.80 4.56
CA SER A 270 21.76 3.10 3.65
C SER A 270 20.61 2.14 3.88
N THR A 271 19.38 2.65 4.18
CA THR A 271 18.15 1.82 4.28
C THR A 271 17.60 1.40 2.94
N GLY A 272 17.97 2.09 1.85
CA GLY A 272 17.34 1.92 0.54
C GLY A 272 15.87 2.38 0.47
N ILE A 273 15.39 3.15 1.46
CA ILE A 273 13.99 3.53 1.58
C ILE A 273 13.75 4.98 1.15
N GLY A 274 14.79 5.83 1.22
CA GLY A 274 14.63 7.24 0.86
C GLY A 274 14.09 7.45 -0.56
N LEU A 275 14.71 6.82 -1.57
CA LEU A 275 14.23 6.92 -2.97
C LEU A 275 12.94 6.14 -3.23
N PHE A 276 12.68 5.06 -2.50
CA PHE A 276 11.38 4.38 -2.53
C PHE A 276 10.26 5.32 -2.08
N LEU A 277 10.45 6.05 -0.97
CA LEU A 277 9.47 7.05 -0.50
C LEU A 277 9.32 8.22 -1.47
N VAL A 278 10.42 8.69 -2.08
CA VAL A 278 10.36 9.71 -3.14
C VAL A 278 9.47 9.24 -4.29
N ASN A 279 9.66 8.01 -4.78
CA ASN A 279 8.84 7.44 -5.83
C ASN A 279 7.36 7.36 -5.42
N ASP A 280 7.05 6.76 -4.25
CA ASP A 280 5.69 6.62 -3.75
C ASP A 280 4.96 7.98 -3.62
N ILE A 281 5.66 8.97 -3.05
CA ILE A 281 5.08 10.31 -2.83
C ILE A 281 4.91 11.06 -4.15
N LEU A 282 5.89 11.05 -5.06
CA LEU A 282 5.76 11.72 -6.36
C LEU A 282 4.61 11.13 -7.17
N HIS A 283 4.42 9.80 -7.16
CA HIS A 283 3.27 9.14 -7.76
C HIS A 283 1.94 9.63 -7.15
N LYS A 284 1.86 9.75 -5.83
CA LYS A 284 0.67 10.23 -5.12
C LYS A 284 0.41 11.73 -5.36
N LEU A 285 1.46 12.53 -5.54
CA LEU A 285 1.37 13.94 -5.92
C LEU A 285 1.13 14.14 -7.42
N LYS A 286 1.12 13.06 -8.22
CA LYS A 286 0.93 13.06 -9.68
C LYS A 286 2.04 13.81 -10.44
N TYR A 287 3.27 13.74 -9.94
CA TYR A 287 4.46 14.26 -10.60
C TYR A 287 5.24 13.13 -11.26
N ASP A 288 5.69 13.37 -12.50
CA ASP A 288 6.67 12.52 -13.17
C ASP A 288 8.09 12.94 -12.80
N TYR A 289 8.99 11.97 -12.79
CA TYR A 289 10.40 12.23 -12.54
C TYR A 289 11.30 11.31 -13.38
N THR A 290 12.56 11.71 -13.55
CA THR A 290 13.60 10.88 -14.15
C THR A 290 14.90 11.00 -13.35
N ILE A 291 15.68 9.92 -13.34
CA ILE A 291 17.00 9.86 -12.71
C ILE A 291 18.00 9.54 -13.81
N GLU A 292 18.99 10.43 -13.99
CA GLU A 292 20.13 10.24 -14.87
C GLU A 292 21.36 10.18 -13.99
N SER A 293 22.24 9.20 -14.21
CA SER A 293 23.45 9.08 -13.42
C SER A 293 24.56 8.38 -14.20
N GLU A 294 25.79 8.77 -13.90
CA GLU A 294 27.00 8.16 -14.44
C GLU A 294 28.03 8.04 -13.33
N VAL A 295 28.64 6.85 -13.21
CA VAL A 295 29.65 6.57 -12.18
C VAL A 295 30.84 7.50 -12.33
N GLY A 296 31.22 8.15 -11.23
CA GLY A 296 32.32 9.12 -11.20
C GLY A 296 31.99 10.52 -11.72
N VAL A 297 30.79 10.73 -12.27
CA VAL A 297 30.33 12.05 -12.75
C VAL A 297 29.30 12.65 -11.77
N GLY A 298 28.32 11.84 -11.33
CA GLY A 298 27.27 12.24 -10.39
C GLY A 298 25.88 11.82 -10.79
N THR A 299 24.87 12.39 -10.12
CA THR A 299 23.46 12.08 -10.33
C THR A 299 22.67 13.34 -10.61
N ARG A 300 21.68 13.23 -11.50
CA ARG A 300 20.71 14.27 -11.84
C ARG A 300 19.30 13.74 -11.64
N PHE A 301 18.57 14.31 -10.70
CA PHE A 301 17.18 14.04 -10.44
C PHE A 301 16.32 15.16 -11.05
N LYS A 302 15.35 14.79 -11.89
CA LYS A 302 14.47 15.73 -12.60
C LYS A 302 13.03 15.47 -12.15
N ILE A 303 12.32 16.48 -11.67
CA ILE A 303 10.89 16.40 -11.35
C ILE A 303 10.14 17.28 -12.35
N ASN A 304 9.21 16.70 -13.12
CA ASN A 304 8.30 17.44 -13.97
C ASN A 304 7.24 18.09 -13.09
N LEU A 305 7.15 19.42 -13.13
CA LEU A 305 6.23 20.20 -12.31
C LEU A 305 4.81 20.29 -12.92
N GLN A 306 4.61 19.78 -14.15
CA GLN A 306 3.31 19.64 -14.78
C GLN A 306 2.63 18.36 -14.28
N ARG A 307 1.47 18.51 -13.64
CA ARG A 307 0.71 17.37 -13.10
C ARG A 307 -0.10 16.69 -14.20
N ARG A 308 -0.13 15.36 -14.24
CA ARG A 308 -0.89 14.56 -15.21
C ARG A 308 -2.39 14.88 -15.23
N GLU A 309 -3.02 15.10 -14.10
CA GLU A 309 -4.47 15.37 -14.01
C GLU A 309 -4.91 16.70 -14.59
N LEU A 310 -4.03 17.72 -14.61
CA LEU A 310 -4.36 19.02 -15.21
C LEU A 310 -4.39 18.96 -16.76
N ILE A 311 -3.76 17.95 -17.36
CA ILE A 311 -3.76 17.75 -18.82
C ILE A 311 -5.05 17.06 -19.23
N GLU A 312 -5.52 16.04 -18.50
CA GLU A 312 -6.76 15.32 -18.81
C GLU A 312 -8.01 16.16 -18.56
N ASP A 313 -8.08 16.95 -17.47
CA ASP A 313 -9.21 17.86 -17.21
C ASP A 313 -9.29 19.03 -18.23
N TRP A 314 -8.16 19.51 -18.74
CA TRP A 314 -8.15 20.54 -19.78
C TRP A 314 -8.66 20.03 -21.14
N GLU A 315 -8.32 18.81 -21.53
CA GLU A 315 -8.83 18.20 -22.78
C GLU A 315 -10.34 17.92 -22.69
N TRP A 316 -10.86 17.50 -21.54
CA TRP A 316 -12.30 17.32 -21.32
C TRP A 316 -13.08 18.62 -21.35
N HIS A 317 -12.61 19.67 -20.72
CA HIS A 317 -13.25 20.99 -20.77
C HIS A 317 -13.14 21.64 -22.15
N TYR A 318 -12.04 21.45 -22.87
CA TYR A 318 -11.86 22.03 -24.22
C TYR A 318 -12.75 21.36 -25.27
N GLN A 319 -12.95 20.04 -25.19
CA GLN A 319 -13.88 19.30 -26.07
C GLN A 319 -15.35 19.63 -25.77
N GLY A 320 -15.70 19.87 -24.50
CA GLY A 320 -17.05 20.27 -24.10
C GLY A 320 -17.47 21.67 -24.59
N TRP A 321 -16.51 22.55 -24.87
CA TRP A 321 -16.79 23.90 -25.40
C TRP A 321 -16.89 23.96 -26.94
N GLN A 322 -16.39 22.97 -27.66
CA GLN A 322 -16.53 22.89 -29.13
C GLN A 322 -17.81 22.16 -29.56
N SER A 323 -18.57 21.56 -28.66
CA SER A 323 -19.80 20.82 -28.93
C SER A 323 -21.09 21.56 -28.49
N GLN A 324 -21.00 22.83 -28.13
CA GLN A 324 -22.13 23.76 -27.95
C GLN A 324 -22.02 24.89 -28.98
#